data_c491f5919d9c8aa6d1f0fcb358e418c0
#
_entry.id   c491f5919d9c8aa6d1f0fcb358e418c0
#
_cell.length_a   1.000
_cell.length_b   1.000
_cell.length_c   1.000
_cell.angle_alpha   90.00
_cell.angle_beta   90.00
_cell.angle_gamma   90.00
#
_symmetry.space_group_name_H-M   'P 1'
#
loop_
_entity.id
_entity.type
_entity.pdbx_description
1 polymer ?
#
loop_
_entity_poly.entity_id
_entity_poly.type
_entity_poly.pdbx_seq_one_letter_code
_entity_poly.pdbx_strand_id
1 'polypeptide(L)'
;MDAQGRAVLKFIPGDVHQGWPEPMPSWVYEDDVTLAGAAELLRRYHDLLARFTPPPDARWRIIAPGAHEVICHNDWAPYNALFDGHLPIAMLDWDSAGPGSRVWDVALSAYTWVPLYPKLDSSNNQVVPLPMRASRLAMFCAAYRGVQPSEVLETLVPQLRFLADFIQAEADAGDPGFAKLAAWDAPARARERATLIRDQTNLLLGRA
;
A
#
# COMPACT_ATOMS: atom_id res chain seq x y z
N MET A 1 26.82 2.06 -2.45
CA MET A 1 27.19 1.16 -3.58
C MET A 1 28.54 0.56 -3.28
N ASP A 2 28.71 -0.75 -3.53
CA ASP A 2 30.05 -1.38 -3.48
C ASP A 2 30.85 -1.08 -4.76
N ALA A 3 32.09 -1.60 -4.82
CA ALA A 3 32.98 -1.39 -5.97
C ALA A 3 32.46 -2.02 -7.29
N GLN A 4 31.45 -2.87 -7.22
CA GLN A 4 30.76 -3.49 -8.36
C GLN A 4 29.43 -2.80 -8.71
N GLY A 5 29.13 -1.66 -8.08
CA GLY A 5 27.89 -0.90 -8.33
C GLY A 5 26.62 -1.50 -7.71
N ARG A 6 26.73 -2.48 -6.79
CA ARG A 6 25.59 -3.09 -6.10
C ARG A 6 25.20 -2.25 -4.88
N ALA A 7 23.91 -2.16 -4.61
CA ALA A 7 23.41 -1.55 -3.39
C ALA A 7 23.93 -2.27 -2.15
N VAL A 8 24.47 -1.52 -1.20
CA VAL A 8 24.87 -2.03 0.11
C VAL A 8 23.85 -1.58 1.13
N LEU A 9 23.11 -2.53 1.67
CA LEU A 9 22.06 -2.28 2.64
C LEU A 9 22.48 -2.78 4.02
N LYS A 10 22.01 -2.10 5.05
CA LYS A 10 22.19 -2.60 6.43
C LYS A 10 21.26 -3.79 6.62
N PHE A 11 21.80 -4.90 7.12
CA PHE A 11 20.96 -6.02 7.56
C PHE A 11 20.17 -5.61 8.82
N ILE A 12 18.87 -5.84 8.79
CA ILE A 12 17.97 -5.68 9.92
C ILE A 12 17.38 -7.07 10.22
N PRO A 13 17.58 -7.62 11.42
CA PRO A 13 16.96 -8.90 11.78
C PRO A 13 15.44 -8.75 11.88
N GLY A 14 14.71 -9.79 11.48
CA GLY A 14 13.24 -9.82 11.49
C GLY A 14 12.70 -10.83 10.48
N ASP A 15 11.40 -11.00 10.48
CA ASP A 15 10.66 -11.94 9.64
C ASP A 15 9.95 -11.22 8.49
N VAL A 16 9.94 -11.85 7.30
CA VAL A 16 9.20 -11.38 6.12
C VAL A 16 8.15 -12.42 5.73
N HIS A 17 6.93 -11.98 5.51
CA HIS A 17 5.81 -12.82 5.06
C HIS A 17 5.37 -12.39 3.68
N GLN A 18 5.69 -13.16 2.66
CA GLN A 18 5.40 -12.77 1.26
C GLN A 18 3.94 -12.98 0.84
N GLY A 19 3.18 -13.78 1.58
CA GLY A 19 1.78 -14.07 1.24
C GLY A 19 1.58 -15.00 0.05
N TRP A 20 2.66 -15.53 -0.52
CA TRP A 20 2.68 -16.54 -1.59
C TRP A 20 4.03 -17.26 -1.64
N PRO A 21 4.09 -18.59 -1.78
CA PRO A 21 2.94 -19.53 -1.82
C PRO A 21 2.24 -19.69 -0.47
N GLU A 22 2.93 -19.37 0.64
CA GLU A 22 2.33 -19.42 1.98
C GLU A 22 1.39 -18.24 2.22
N PRO A 23 0.22 -18.47 2.83
CA PRO A 23 -0.70 -17.38 3.13
C PRO A 23 -0.11 -16.39 4.13
N MET A 24 -0.49 -15.13 4.03
CA MET A 24 -0.18 -14.13 5.04
C MET A 24 -0.73 -14.58 6.40
N PRO A 25 0.05 -14.52 7.49
CA PRO A 25 -0.44 -14.89 8.83
C PRO A 25 -1.71 -14.10 9.22
N SER A 26 -2.67 -14.75 9.87
CA SER A 26 -3.96 -14.13 10.18
C SER A 26 -3.83 -12.91 11.10
N TRP A 27 -2.88 -12.94 12.04
CA TRP A 27 -2.61 -11.82 12.94
C TRP A 27 -2.29 -10.51 12.23
N VAL A 28 -1.74 -10.55 11.00
CA VAL A 28 -1.50 -9.34 10.20
C VAL A 28 -2.80 -8.54 9.98
N TYR A 29 -3.93 -9.24 9.87
CA TYR A 29 -5.25 -8.65 9.64
C TYR A 29 -6.14 -8.62 10.87
N GLU A 30 -5.73 -9.23 11.98
CA GLU A 30 -6.51 -9.35 13.21
C GLU A 30 -5.94 -8.49 14.34
N ASP A 31 -4.61 -8.35 14.40
CA ASP A 31 -3.94 -7.64 15.49
C ASP A 31 -3.93 -6.13 15.24
N ASP A 32 -4.46 -5.41 16.21
CA ASP A 32 -4.54 -3.95 16.20
C ASP A 32 -3.16 -3.29 16.38
N VAL A 33 -2.23 -3.95 17.10
CA VAL A 33 -0.86 -3.47 17.31
C VAL A 33 -0.10 -3.49 15.98
N THR A 34 -0.27 -4.55 15.19
CA THR A 34 0.31 -4.66 13.85
C THR A 34 -0.20 -3.55 12.94
N LEU A 35 -1.51 -3.33 12.92
CA LEU A 35 -2.13 -2.31 12.07
C LEU A 35 -1.68 -0.90 12.45
N ALA A 36 -1.72 -0.58 13.75
CA ALA A 36 -1.29 0.71 14.24
C ALA A 36 0.21 0.95 13.96
N GLY A 37 1.05 -0.07 14.21
CA GLY A 37 2.48 -0.02 13.93
C GLY A 37 2.80 0.26 12.46
N ALA A 38 2.04 -0.34 11.53
CA ALA A 38 2.19 -0.09 10.10
C ALA A 38 1.88 1.37 9.72
N ALA A 39 0.80 1.92 10.28
CA ALA A 39 0.41 3.31 10.05
C ALA A 39 1.42 4.31 10.66
N GLU A 40 1.91 4.03 11.88
CA GLU A 40 2.91 4.85 12.55
C GLU A 40 4.27 4.81 11.85
N LEU A 41 4.67 3.65 11.31
CA LEU A 41 5.90 3.51 10.54
C LEU A 41 5.83 4.34 9.25
N LEU A 42 4.71 4.28 8.52
CA LEU A 42 4.45 5.12 7.35
C LEU A 42 4.48 6.61 7.70
N ARG A 43 3.88 6.99 8.83
CA ARG A 43 3.89 8.39 9.29
C ARG A 43 5.31 8.87 9.56
N ARG A 44 6.11 8.10 10.29
CA ARG A 44 7.51 8.45 10.59
C ARG A 44 8.33 8.58 9.31
N TYR A 45 8.14 7.68 8.36
CA TYR A 45 8.76 7.76 7.05
C TYR A 45 8.41 9.07 6.34
N HIS A 46 7.14 9.40 6.23
CA HIS A 46 6.71 10.65 5.59
C HIS A 46 7.24 11.90 6.28
N ASP A 47 7.32 11.91 7.62
CA ASP A 47 7.84 13.06 8.36
C ASP A 47 9.35 13.24 8.14
N LEU A 48 10.10 12.15 7.97
CA LEU A 48 11.52 12.21 7.60
C LEU A 48 11.70 12.76 6.19
N LEU A 49 10.86 12.37 5.26
CA LEU A 49 10.98 12.75 3.84
C LEU A 49 10.34 14.10 3.49
N ALA A 50 9.57 14.72 4.38
CA ALA A 50 8.98 16.04 4.15
C ALA A 50 10.02 17.14 3.87
N ARG A 51 11.29 16.92 4.26
CA ARG A 51 12.42 17.82 4.01
C ARG A 51 13.43 17.29 3.02
N PHE A 52 13.16 16.14 2.45
CA PHE A 52 14.05 15.52 1.47
C PHE A 52 13.84 16.18 0.11
N THR A 53 14.93 16.67 -0.47
CA THR A 53 14.94 17.16 -1.85
C THR A 53 15.65 16.11 -2.70
N PRO A 54 14.95 15.45 -3.62
CA PRO A 54 15.61 14.47 -4.48
C PRO A 54 16.61 15.16 -5.42
N PRO A 55 17.65 14.43 -5.87
CA PRO A 55 18.54 14.91 -6.91
C PRO A 55 17.76 15.35 -8.15
N PRO A 56 18.23 16.39 -8.91
CA PRO A 56 17.50 16.91 -10.06
C PRO A 56 17.38 15.91 -11.21
N ASP A 57 18.22 14.89 -11.24
CA ASP A 57 18.24 13.80 -12.22
C ASP A 57 17.55 12.52 -11.70
N ALA A 58 16.88 12.58 -10.53
CA ALA A 58 16.14 11.45 -9.98
C ALA A 58 15.07 10.98 -10.97
N ARG A 59 15.01 9.67 -11.18
CA ARG A 59 14.01 9.02 -12.01
C ARG A 59 13.07 8.20 -11.14
N TRP A 60 11.78 8.37 -11.38
CA TRP A 60 10.72 7.71 -10.62
C TRP A 60 9.91 6.82 -11.54
N ARG A 61 9.57 5.63 -11.06
CA ARG A 61 8.68 4.73 -11.80
C ARG A 61 7.23 5.23 -11.72
N ILE A 62 6.80 5.67 -10.54
CA ILE A 62 5.45 6.19 -10.31
C ILE A 62 5.57 7.64 -9.86
N ILE A 63 4.84 8.52 -10.52
CA ILE A 63 4.65 9.91 -10.10
C ILE A 63 3.15 10.07 -9.85
N ALA A 64 2.78 10.29 -8.59
CA ALA A 64 1.38 10.47 -8.23
C ALA A 64 0.82 11.77 -8.84
N PRO A 65 -0.43 11.79 -9.29
CA PRO A 65 -1.05 13.03 -9.74
C PRO A 65 -1.25 14.02 -8.59
N GLY A 66 -1.20 15.31 -8.88
CA GLY A 66 -1.48 16.39 -7.92
C GLY A 66 -0.28 16.85 -7.10
N ALA A 67 -0.46 17.09 -5.81
CA ALA A 67 0.58 17.63 -4.94
C ALA A 67 1.68 16.59 -4.63
N HIS A 68 2.93 17.06 -4.57
CA HIS A 68 4.09 16.25 -4.19
C HIS A 68 4.63 16.77 -2.85
N GLU A 69 4.25 16.11 -1.78
CA GLU A 69 4.58 16.50 -0.39
C GLU A 69 5.73 15.65 0.17
N VAL A 70 5.82 14.41 -0.31
CA VAL A 70 6.80 13.41 0.13
C VAL A 70 7.18 12.52 -1.05
N ILE A 71 8.17 11.66 -0.86
CA ILE A 71 8.37 10.49 -1.71
C ILE A 71 7.52 9.37 -1.12
N CYS A 72 6.46 9.00 -1.81
CA CYS A 72 5.59 7.89 -1.44
C CYS A 72 6.32 6.56 -1.61
N HIS A 73 5.98 5.57 -0.80
CA HIS A 73 6.39 4.19 -1.03
C HIS A 73 5.65 3.58 -2.24
N ASN A 74 4.36 3.92 -2.39
CA ASN A 74 3.45 3.44 -3.43
C ASN A 74 3.15 1.93 -3.43
N ASP A 75 3.69 1.18 -2.46
CA ASP A 75 3.41 -0.25 -2.27
C ASP A 75 3.67 -0.68 -0.81
N TRP A 76 3.33 0.20 0.17
CA TRP A 76 3.43 -0.17 1.57
C TRP A 76 2.34 -1.16 1.96
N ALA A 77 2.72 -2.43 2.00
CA ALA A 77 1.83 -3.56 2.22
C ALA A 77 2.45 -4.57 3.19
N PRO A 78 1.67 -5.47 3.79
CA PRO A 78 2.20 -6.50 4.70
C PRO A 78 3.32 -7.35 4.10
N TYR A 79 3.28 -7.66 2.81
CA TYR A 79 4.31 -8.44 2.12
C TYR A 79 5.63 -7.65 1.88
N ASN A 80 5.60 -6.33 2.04
CA ASN A 80 6.76 -5.42 1.97
C ASN A 80 7.17 -4.92 3.36
N ALA A 81 6.81 -5.65 4.40
CA ALA A 81 7.17 -5.33 5.78
C ALA A 81 8.16 -6.35 6.35
N LEU A 82 9.13 -5.84 7.11
CA LEU A 82 9.94 -6.65 8.03
C LEU A 82 9.32 -6.54 9.42
N PHE A 83 9.13 -7.68 10.08
CA PHE A 83 8.50 -7.77 11.38
C PHE A 83 9.47 -8.19 12.48
N ASP A 84 9.28 -7.63 13.68
CA ASP A 84 9.77 -8.17 14.95
C ASP A 84 8.55 -8.64 15.76
N GLY A 85 8.35 -9.95 15.82
CA GLY A 85 7.07 -10.53 16.26
C GLY A 85 5.91 -10.04 15.40
N HIS A 86 4.96 -9.32 15.98
CA HIS A 86 3.81 -8.75 15.26
C HIS A 86 4.01 -7.28 14.84
N LEU A 87 5.13 -6.66 15.21
CA LEU A 87 5.36 -5.25 14.94
C LEU A 87 6.12 -5.05 13.61
N PRO A 88 5.59 -4.31 12.63
CA PRO A 88 6.35 -3.95 11.45
C PRO A 88 7.43 -2.91 11.82
N ILE A 89 8.70 -3.23 11.54
CA ILE A 89 9.87 -2.44 11.94
C ILE A 89 10.61 -1.78 10.79
N ALA A 90 10.43 -2.28 9.56
CA ALA A 90 11.04 -1.69 8.37
C ALA A 90 10.19 -1.92 7.12
N MET A 91 10.33 -1.01 6.15
CA MET A 91 9.73 -1.06 4.83
C MET A 91 10.72 -1.66 3.84
N LEU A 92 10.24 -2.52 2.95
CA LEU A 92 11.00 -3.21 1.92
C LEU A 92 10.41 -2.89 0.55
N ASP A 93 11.16 -3.15 -0.51
CA ASP A 93 10.75 -3.02 -1.91
C ASP A 93 10.31 -1.59 -2.30
N TRP A 94 11.32 -0.78 -2.58
CA TRP A 94 11.17 0.64 -2.93
C TRP A 94 11.06 0.91 -4.43
N ASP A 95 10.88 -0.12 -5.25
CA ASP A 95 10.88 -0.03 -6.70
C ASP A 95 9.75 0.86 -7.25
N SER A 96 8.67 0.99 -6.51
CA SER A 96 7.52 1.84 -6.84
C SER A 96 7.59 3.25 -6.25
N ALA A 97 8.66 3.57 -5.50
CA ALA A 97 8.75 4.86 -4.82
C ALA A 97 8.74 6.04 -5.80
N GLY A 98 8.09 7.12 -5.39
CA GLY A 98 8.01 8.34 -6.20
C GLY A 98 7.24 9.48 -5.55
N PRO A 99 7.34 10.70 -6.10
CA PRO A 99 6.73 11.88 -5.51
C PRO A 99 5.20 11.80 -5.51
N GLY A 100 4.59 12.22 -4.40
CA GLY A 100 3.15 12.25 -4.24
C GLY A 100 2.70 12.93 -2.95
N SER A 101 1.39 12.98 -2.73
CA SER A 101 0.83 13.46 -1.48
C SER A 101 0.82 12.37 -0.41
N ARG A 102 0.83 12.79 0.85
CA ARG A 102 0.74 11.85 1.98
C ARG A 102 -0.52 10.99 1.91
N VAL A 103 -1.66 11.58 1.59
CA VAL A 103 -2.93 10.85 1.50
C VAL A 103 -2.92 9.83 0.38
N TRP A 104 -2.19 10.08 -0.71
CA TRP A 104 -2.01 9.12 -1.79
C TRP A 104 -1.36 7.82 -1.30
N ASP A 105 -0.26 7.93 -0.58
CA ASP A 105 0.44 6.74 -0.06
C ASP A 105 -0.34 6.06 1.07
N VAL A 106 -0.98 6.84 1.95
CA VAL A 106 -1.86 6.32 3.01
C VAL A 106 -3.04 5.54 2.43
N ALA A 107 -3.62 6.00 1.33
CA ALA A 107 -4.79 5.35 0.73
C ALA A 107 -4.44 3.95 0.19
N LEU A 108 -3.35 3.80 -0.54
CA LEU A 108 -2.92 2.49 -1.03
C LEU A 108 -2.45 1.58 0.11
N SER A 109 -1.78 2.15 1.11
CA SER A 109 -1.37 1.41 2.30
C SER A 109 -2.57 0.89 3.09
N ALA A 110 -3.56 1.73 3.36
CA ALA A 110 -4.81 1.32 4.01
C ALA A 110 -5.55 0.24 3.22
N TYR A 111 -5.52 0.30 1.89
CA TYR A 111 -6.15 -0.70 1.03
C TYR A 111 -5.61 -2.12 1.27
N THR A 112 -4.33 -2.26 1.52
CA THR A 112 -3.67 -3.56 1.74
C THR A 112 -3.65 -4.00 3.20
N TRP A 113 -3.38 -3.08 4.15
CA TRP A 113 -3.30 -3.36 5.58
C TRP A 113 -4.68 -3.58 6.24
N VAL A 114 -5.74 -2.95 5.71
CA VAL A 114 -7.11 -3.07 6.22
C VAL A 114 -7.95 -4.09 5.44
N PRO A 115 -7.44 -4.74 4.43
CA PRO A 115 -8.08 -5.35 3.26
C PRO A 115 -9.47 -4.77 2.94
N LEU A 116 -9.48 -3.54 2.38
CA LEU A 116 -10.71 -2.77 2.09
C LEU A 116 -11.61 -3.40 1.00
N TYR A 117 -11.22 -4.53 0.44
CA TYR A 117 -11.97 -5.28 -0.56
C TYR A 117 -12.28 -6.69 -0.07
N PRO A 118 -13.40 -7.30 -0.45
CA PRO A 118 -13.61 -8.71 -0.20
C PRO A 118 -12.53 -9.50 -0.95
N LYS A 119 -11.79 -10.34 -0.24
CA LYS A 119 -10.81 -11.23 -0.87
C LYS A 119 -11.58 -12.23 -1.73
N LEU A 120 -11.52 -12.08 -3.03
CA LEU A 120 -12.07 -13.02 -4.00
C LEU A 120 -11.11 -14.19 -4.25
N ASP A 121 -10.00 -14.26 -3.54
CA ASP A 121 -8.97 -15.24 -3.76
C ASP A 121 -9.15 -16.43 -2.82
N SER A 122 -9.28 -17.61 -3.41
CA SER A 122 -9.57 -18.90 -2.76
C SER A 122 -8.46 -19.42 -1.84
N SER A 123 -7.30 -18.75 -1.78
CA SER A 123 -6.15 -19.20 -0.98
C SER A 123 -6.20 -18.80 0.49
N ASN A 124 -7.06 -17.86 0.88
CA ASN A 124 -7.26 -17.47 2.28
C ASN A 124 -8.71 -17.01 2.49
N ASN A 125 -9.56 -17.90 2.99
CA ASN A 125 -11.00 -17.73 3.20
C ASN A 125 -11.39 -16.68 4.27
N GLN A 126 -10.49 -15.80 4.71
CA GLN A 126 -10.79 -14.77 5.68
C GLN A 126 -11.28 -13.49 4.98
N VAL A 127 -12.56 -13.46 4.68
CA VAL A 127 -13.24 -12.21 4.34
C VAL A 127 -13.39 -11.40 5.62
N VAL A 128 -12.62 -10.33 5.76
CA VAL A 128 -12.81 -9.37 6.86
C VAL A 128 -14.20 -8.75 6.71
N PRO A 129 -15.09 -8.88 7.71
CA PRO A 129 -16.44 -8.31 7.63
C PRO A 129 -16.43 -6.80 7.43
N LEU A 130 -17.38 -6.26 6.68
CA LEU A 130 -17.42 -4.84 6.36
C LEU A 130 -17.39 -3.90 7.58
N PRO A 131 -18.14 -4.16 8.69
CA PRO A 131 -18.03 -3.34 9.90
C PRO A 131 -16.61 -3.35 10.49
N MET A 132 -15.91 -4.48 10.43
CA MET A 132 -14.54 -4.60 10.90
C MET A 132 -13.58 -3.80 10.01
N ARG A 133 -13.79 -3.78 8.68
CA ARG A 133 -13.00 -2.93 7.78
C ARG A 133 -13.17 -1.46 8.09
N ALA A 134 -14.40 -1.01 8.40
CA ALA A 134 -14.67 0.38 8.79
C ALA A 134 -13.91 0.77 10.06
N SER A 135 -13.98 -0.06 11.11
CA SER A 135 -13.27 0.20 12.37
C SER A 135 -11.75 0.17 12.20
N ARG A 136 -11.22 -0.78 11.42
CA ARG A 136 -9.79 -0.88 11.13
C ARG A 136 -9.28 0.29 10.27
N LEU A 137 -10.07 0.77 9.30
CA LEU A 137 -9.73 1.97 8.54
C LEU A 137 -9.64 3.20 9.44
N ALA A 138 -10.61 3.37 10.35
CA ALA A 138 -10.57 4.46 11.33
C ALA A 138 -9.35 4.37 12.24
N MET A 139 -8.98 3.17 12.69
CA MET A 139 -7.80 2.91 13.50
C MET A 139 -6.50 3.23 12.74
N PHE A 140 -6.37 2.77 11.49
CA PHE A 140 -5.20 3.06 10.65
C PHE A 140 -5.00 4.57 10.47
N CYS A 141 -6.08 5.30 10.15
CA CYS A 141 -6.05 6.76 10.02
C CYS A 141 -5.71 7.45 11.34
N ALA A 142 -6.26 6.99 12.46
CA ALA A 142 -5.98 7.55 13.78
C ALA A 142 -4.50 7.34 14.19
N ALA A 143 -3.93 6.16 13.92
CA ALA A 143 -2.53 5.86 14.18
C ALA A 143 -1.58 6.65 13.26
N TYR A 144 -1.92 6.80 11.98
CA TYR A 144 -1.16 7.64 11.04
C TYR A 144 -1.20 9.12 11.44
N ARG A 145 -2.32 9.63 11.91
CA ARG A 145 -2.59 11.03 12.29
C ARG A 145 -2.54 12.03 11.13
N GLY A 146 -3.59 12.82 10.99
CA GLY A 146 -3.68 13.91 10.01
C GLY A 146 -4.30 13.53 8.66
N VAL A 147 -4.88 12.32 8.54
CA VAL A 147 -5.68 11.89 7.39
C VAL A 147 -6.96 11.26 7.91
N GLN A 148 -8.10 11.59 7.29
CA GLN A 148 -9.41 11.05 7.67
C GLN A 148 -9.79 9.85 6.78
N PRO A 149 -10.60 8.90 7.27
CA PRO A 149 -11.11 7.79 6.47
C PRO A 149 -11.80 8.23 5.16
N SER A 150 -12.51 9.36 5.16
CA SER A 150 -13.14 9.90 3.95
C SER A 150 -12.12 10.29 2.90
N GLU A 151 -11.03 10.97 3.29
CA GLU A 151 -9.95 11.39 2.38
C GLU A 151 -9.25 10.17 1.77
N VAL A 152 -9.04 9.11 2.57
CA VAL A 152 -8.49 7.83 2.10
C VAL A 152 -9.38 7.23 1.02
N LEU A 153 -10.69 7.11 1.25
CA LEU A 153 -11.60 6.49 0.29
C LEU A 153 -11.80 7.33 -0.98
N GLU A 154 -11.86 8.66 -0.85
CA GLU A 154 -11.91 9.59 -1.97
C GLU A 154 -10.66 9.52 -2.85
N THR A 155 -9.49 9.32 -2.24
CA THR A 155 -8.21 9.16 -2.96
C THR A 155 -8.07 7.77 -3.56
N LEU A 156 -8.46 6.72 -2.85
CA LEU A 156 -8.23 5.34 -3.25
C LEU A 156 -8.96 4.94 -4.53
N VAL A 157 -10.19 5.41 -4.73
CA VAL A 157 -10.99 5.04 -5.91
C VAL A 157 -10.33 5.50 -7.22
N PRO A 158 -9.94 6.78 -7.41
CA PRO A 158 -9.19 7.18 -8.59
C PRO A 158 -7.77 6.57 -8.64
N GLN A 159 -7.13 6.33 -7.49
CA GLN A 159 -5.81 5.71 -7.42
C GLN A 159 -5.79 4.27 -7.97
N LEU A 160 -6.78 3.46 -7.63
CA LEU A 160 -6.89 2.10 -8.17
C LEU A 160 -7.11 2.09 -9.69
N ARG A 161 -7.82 3.09 -10.22
CA ARG A 161 -7.97 3.26 -11.67
C ARG A 161 -6.65 3.68 -12.32
N PHE A 162 -5.96 4.65 -11.73
CA PHE A 162 -4.62 5.06 -12.15
C PHE A 162 -3.66 3.87 -12.17
N LEU A 163 -3.65 3.05 -11.11
CA LEU A 163 -2.82 1.85 -11.03
C LEU A 163 -3.17 0.84 -12.14
N ALA A 164 -4.46 0.66 -12.44
CA ALA A 164 -4.89 -0.22 -13.53
C ALA A 164 -4.37 0.25 -14.89
N ASP A 165 -4.47 1.55 -15.16
CA ASP A 165 -3.99 2.15 -16.41
C ASP A 165 -2.46 2.11 -16.50
N PHE A 166 -1.77 2.36 -15.38
CA PHE A 166 -0.32 2.28 -15.27
C PHE A 166 0.19 0.85 -15.56
N ILE A 167 -0.39 -0.17 -14.89
CA ILE A 167 0.00 -1.58 -15.13
C ILE A 167 -0.19 -1.95 -16.59
N GLN A 168 -1.29 -1.54 -17.21
CA GLN A 168 -1.55 -1.84 -18.63
C GLN A 168 -0.53 -1.14 -19.54
N ALA A 169 -0.24 0.13 -19.29
CA ALA A 169 0.71 0.91 -20.10
C ALA A 169 2.13 0.34 -20.02
N GLU A 170 2.59 -0.05 -18.83
CA GLU A 170 3.91 -0.66 -18.64
C GLU A 170 3.99 -2.06 -19.29
N ALA A 171 2.90 -2.84 -19.21
CA ALA A 171 2.81 -4.13 -19.92
C ALA A 171 2.87 -3.95 -21.44
N ASP A 172 2.14 -2.98 -21.99
CA ASP A 172 2.13 -2.66 -23.42
C ASP A 172 3.49 -2.12 -23.89
N ALA A 173 4.24 -1.45 -23.00
CA ALA A 173 5.61 -1.01 -23.22
C ALA A 173 6.64 -2.16 -23.17
N GLY A 174 6.22 -3.36 -22.77
CA GLY A 174 7.04 -4.57 -22.78
C GLY A 174 7.79 -4.86 -21.49
N ASP A 175 7.43 -4.21 -20.37
CA ASP A 175 8.00 -4.57 -19.06
C ASP A 175 7.52 -5.99 -18.66
N PRO A 176 8.44 -6.95 -18.44
CA PRO A 176 8.06 -8.35 -18.21
C PRO A 176 7.35 -8.57 -16.87
N GLY A 177 7.59 -7.72 -15.86
CA GLY A 177 6.91 -7.77 -14.56
C GLY A 177 5.45 -7.34 -14.69
N PHE A 178 5.20 -6.22 -15.36
CA PHE A 178 3.85 -5.72 -15.60
C PHE A 178 3.07 -6.56 -16.61
N ALA A 179 3.74 -7.17 -17.61
CA ALA A 179 3.12 -8.13 -18.49
C ALA A 179 2.54 -9.35 -17.73
N LYS A 180 3.25 -9.85 -16.70
CA LYS A 180 2.71 -10.90 -15.81
C LYS A 180 1.51 -10.42 -15.02
N LEU A 181 1.56 -9.19 -14.45
CA LEU A 181 0.43 -8.62 -13.72
C LEU A 181 -0.80 -8.45 -14.62
N ALA A 182 -0.61 -7.97 -15.84
CA ALA A 182 -1.69 -7.85 -16.83
C ALA A 182 -2.27 -9.21 -17.19
N ALA A 183 -1.42 -10.25 -17.41
CA ALA A 183 -1.85 -11.62 -17.67
C ALA A 183 -2.64 -12.24 -16.48
N TRP A 184 -2.48 -11.74 -15.28
CA TRP A 184 -3.26 -12.11 -14.10
C TRP A 184 -4.48 -11.20 -13.86
N ASP A 185 -4.92 -10.48 -14.87
CA ASP A 185 -6.06 -9.55 -14.82
C ASP A 185 -5.95 -8.46 -13.75
N ALA A 186 -4.73 -8.10 -13.31
CA ALA A 186 -4.55 -7.08 -12.27
C ALA A 186 -5.21 -5.73 -12.63
N PRO A 187 -5.15 -5.21 -13.87
CA PRO A 187 -5.86 -3.99 -14.25
C PRO A 187 -7.37 -4.09 -14.10
N ALA A 188 -7.98 -5.19 -14.56
CA ALA A 188 -9.43 -5.39 -14.46
C ALA A 188 -9.87 -5.51 -12.99
N ARG A 189 -9.14 -6.27 -12.18
CA ARG A 189 -9.39 -6.39 -10.73
C ARG A 189 -9.26 -5.05 -10.00
N ALA A 190 -8.29 -4.23 -10.35
CA ALA A 190 -8.14 -2.91 -9.73
C ALA A 190 -9.36 -2.01 -10.03
N ARG A 191 -9.87 -2.02 -11.26
CA ARG A 191 -11.09 -1.28 -11.65
C ARG A 191 -12.35 -1.80 -10.94
N GLU A 192 -12.48 -3.13 -10.84
CA GLU A 192 -13.58 -3.77 -10.09
C GLU A 192 -13.55 -3.35 -8.61
N ARG A 193 -12.38 -3.43 -7.98
CA ARG A 193 -12.17 -3.06 -6.58
C ARG A 193 -12.44 -1.57 -6.34
N ALA A 194 -12.05 -0.70 -7.27
CA ALA A 194 -12.40 0.72 -7.21
C ALA A 194 -13.92 0.93 -7.21
N THR A 195 -14.66 0.15 -8.00
CA THR A 195 -16.12 0.19 -8.03
C THR A 195 -16.74 -0.29 -6.73
N LEU A 196 -16.29 -1.45 -6.22
CA LEU A 196 -16.77 -2.00 -4.94
C LEU A 196 -16.54 -1.05 -3.76
N ILE A 197 -15.34 -0.44 -3.67
CA ILE A 197 -15.01 0.52 -2.60
C ILE A 197 -15.89 1.75 -2.71
N ARG A 198 -16.08 2.30 -3.91
CA ARG A 198 -16.99 3.43 -4.14
C ARG A 198 -18.41 3.11 -3.65
N ASP A 199 -18.94 1.95 -4.02
CA ASP A 199 -20.30 1.54 -3.70
C ASP A 199 -20.48 1.25 -2.19
N GLN A 200 -19.40 0.90 -1.50
CA GLN A 200 -19.37 0.64 -0.05
C GLN A 200 -18.89 1.84 0.79
N THR A 201 -18.62 2.99 0.18
CA THR A 201 -18.01 4.15 0.88
C THR A 201 -18.77 4.54 2.14
N ASN A 202 -20.10 4.63 2.10
CA ASN A 202 -20.89 5.01 3.28
C ASN A 202 -20.72 3.97 4.42
N LEU A 203 -20.77 2.69 4.10
CA LEU A 203 -20.60 1.62 5.09
C LEU A 203 -19.17 1.58 5.66
N LEU A 204 -18.15 1.84 4.83
CA LEU A 204 -16.75 1.96 5.26
C LEU A 204 -16.51 3.20 6.14
N LEU A 205 -17.38 4.22 6.02
CA LEU A 205 -17.37 5.40 6.89
C LEU A 205 -18.27 5.24 8.13
N GLY A 206 -18.87 4.06 8.34
CA GLY A 206 -19.81 3.82 9.45
C GLY A 206 -21.12 4.62 9.32
N ARG A 207 -21.48 5.03 8.10
CA ARG A 207 -22.72 5.74 7.81
C ARG A 207 -23.77 4.73 7.31
N ALA A 208 -24.87 4.61 8.04
CA ALA A 208 -26.00 3.77 7.65
C ALA A 208 -26.84 4.44 6.56
#